data_24daf90b492d048f3a651e80fb6671d2
#
_entry.id   24daf90b492d048f3a651e80fb6671d2
#
_cell.length_a   1.000
_cell.length_b   1.000
_cell.length_c   1.000
_cell.angle_alpha   90.00
_cell.angle_beta   90.00
_cell.angle_gamma   90.00
#
_symmetry.space_group_name_H-M   'P 1'
#
loop_
_entity.id
_entity.type
_entity.pdbx_description
1 polymer ?
#
loop_
_entity_poly.entity_id
_entity_poly.type
_entity_poly.pdbx_seq_one_letter_code
_entity_poly.pdbx_strand_id
1 'polypeptide(L)'
;MDDVLCETARRFLLIIEREFGKQVAYDRLTDFDFERSCDLTPGQRAKLYEIVHFENEILSIDPIPEAIDVLNDWAGAGYEIAIVTGRPPDTLAPSIEWLARFKVPYHSFTIVDKYGRFQTENTVGLSLSELAAQKFCWAVEDSLPMAKFLAEEMKLPVALLDRPWNQDGADAGPITRYYHWREIGAAFGR
;
A
#
# COMPACT_ATOMS: atom_id res chain seq x y z
N MET A 1 -0.82 2.02 -2.18
CA MET A 1 -1.92 2.68 -1.43
C MET A 1 -1.88 2.26 0.03
N ASP A 2 -2.05 0.96 0.33
CA ASP A 2 -2.01 0.42 1.68
C ASP A 2 -0.64 0.61 2.31
N ASP A 3 -0.62 1.01 3.58
CA ASP A 3 0.56 1.32 4.37
C ASP A 3 1.58 2.30 3.75
N VAL A 4 1.16 2.93 2.64
CA VAL A 4 1.83 4.06 1.98
C VAL A 4 1.01 5.35 2.16
N LEU A 5 -0.31 5.31 1.89
CA LEU A 5 -1.21 6.46 2.03
C LEU A 5 -2.18 6.31 3.21
N CYS A 6 -2.52 5.09 3.56
CA CYS A 6 -3.49 4.77 4.61
C CYS A 6 -2.98 3.66 5.54
N GLU A 7 -3.32 3.76 6.82
CA GLU A 7 -2.89 2.91 7.94
C GLU A 7 -3.58 1.53 7.92
N THR A 8 -3.44 0.79 6.80
CA THR A 8 -4.16 -0.46 6.56
C THR A 8 -3.82 -1.53 7.58
N ALA A 9 -2.54 -1.75 7.87
CA ALA A 9 -2.11 -2.75 8.85
C ALA A 9 -2.64 -2.44 10.26
N ARG A 10 -2.69 -1.17 10.66
CA ARG A 10 -3.30 -0.77 11.93
C ARG A 10 -4.79 -1.10 11.97
N ARG A 11 -5.51 -0.84 10.87
CA ARG A 11 -6.92 -1.23 10.77
C ARG A 11 -7.11 -2.73 10.89
N PHE A 12 -6.25 -3.53 10.26
CA PHE A 12 -6.29 -4.99 10.40
C PHE A 12 -6.11 -5.43 11.84
N LEU A 13 -5.18 -4.83 12.58
CA LEU A 13 -4.99 -5.15 14.01
C LEU A 13 -6.22 -4.84 14.85
N LEU A 14 -6.91 -3.72 14.60
CA LEU A 14 -8.17 -3.38 15.29
C LEU A 14 -9.29 -4.40 14.98
N ILE A 15 -9.36 -4.88 13.74
CA ILE A 15 -10.32 -5.93 13.36
C ILE A 15 -9.96 -7.25 14.04
N ILE A 16 -8.68 -7.62 14.06
CA ILE A 16 -8.19 -8.83 14.73
C ILE A 16 -8.53 -8.81 16.22
N GLU A 17 -8.33 -7.69 16.90
CA GLU A 17 -8.71 -7.53 18.31
C GLU A 17 -10.22 -7.65 18.49
N ARG A 18 -11.00 -6.93 17.69
CA ARG A 18 -12.46 -6.93 17.76
C ARG A 18 -13.09 -8.30 17.50
N GLU A 19 -12.63 -8.99 16.46
CA GLU A 19 -13.26 -10.23 15.98
C GLU A 19 -12.71 -11.49 16.65
N PHE A 20 -11.44 -11.46 17.07
CA PHE A 20 -10.76 -12.66 17.57
C PHE A 20 -10.19 -12.50 18.99
N GLY A 21 -10.30 -11.30 19.58
CA GLY A 21 -9.79 -11.01 20.93
C GLY A 21 -8.26 -11.05 21.04
N LYS A 22 -7.55 -10.96 19.91
CA LYS A 22 -6.09 -11.01 19.87
C LYS A 22 -5.50 -9.60 19.80
N GLN A 23 -4.74 -9.20 20.81
CA GLN A 23 -4.00 -7.95 20.83
C GLN A 23 -2.58 -8.19 20.33
N VAL A 24 -2.24 -7.58 19.20
CA VAL A 24 -0.90 -7.64 18.61
C VAL A 24 -0.38 -6.22 18.44
N ALA A 25 0.80 -5.94 18.97
CA ALA A 25 1.45 -4.65 18.80
C ALA A 25 1.93 -4.47 17.35
N TYR A 26 1.80 -3.27 16.81
CA TYR A 26 2.14 -2.96 15.40
C TYR A 26 3.57 -3.31 15.03
N ASP A 27 4.52 -3.09 15.93
CA ASP A 27 5.95 -3.42 15.77
C ASP A 27 6.25 -4.92 15.71
N ARG A 28 5.28 -5.75 16.07
CA ARG A 28 5.36 -7.21 15.95
C ARG A 28 4.96 -7.75 14.58
N LEU A 29 4.46 -6.92 13.70
CA LEU A 29 4.14 -7.29 12.33
C LEU A 29 5.41 -7.39 11.47
N THR A 30 6.27 -8.37 11.74
CA THR A 30 7.54 -8.54 11.02
C THR A 30 7.40 -9.25 9.67
N ASP A 31 6.18 -9.61 9.28
CA ASP A 31 5.85 -10.27 8.03
C ASP A 31 4.48 -9.77 7.55
N PHE A 32 4.27 -9.66 6.24
CA PHE A 32 2.95 -9.39 5.63
C PHE A 32 1.96 -10.54 5.82
N ASP A 33 2.40 -11.69 6.30
CA ASP A 33 1.54 -12.79 6.65
C ASP A 33 0.92 -12.58 8.05
N PHE A 34 -0.28 -11.99 8.09
CA PHE A 34 -1.04 -11.81 9.33
C PHE A 34 -1.41 -13.13 10.02
N GLU A 35 -1.50 -14.24 9.29
CA GLU A 35 -1.67 -15.57 9.88
C GLU A 35 -0.52 -15.88 10.83
N ARG A 36 0.68 -15.66 10.35
CA ARG A 36 1.91 -15.93 11.10
C ARG A 36 2.19 -14.86 12.17
N SER A 37 2.11 -13.58 11.81
CA SER A 37 2.42 -12.48 12.71
C SER A 37 1.41 -12.32 13.85
N CYS A 38 0.14 -12.72 13.64
CA CYS A 38 -0.93 -12.60 14.62
C CYS A 38 -1.43 -13.96 15.13
N ASP A 39 -0.73 -15.05 14.82
CA ASP A 39 -1.11 -16.41 15.21
C ASP A 39 -2.59 -16.71 14.88
N LEU A 40 -3.03 -16.36 13.67
CA LEU A 40 -4.39 -16.62 13.22
C LEU A 40 -4.51 -18.05 12.69
N THR A 41 -5.64 -18.70 12.99
CA THR A 41 -6.00 -19.91 12.28
C THR A 41 -6.35 -19.60 10.82
N PRO A 42 -6.28 -20.58 9.89
CA PRO A 42 -6.69 -20.36 8.50
C PRO A 42 -8.12 -19.83 8.36
N GLY A 43 -9.04 -20.26 9.22
CA GLY A 43 -10.43 -19.75 9.25
C GLY A 43 -10.51 -18.30 9.72
N GLN A 44 -9.72 -17.91 10.72
CA GLN A 44 -9.65 -16.52 11.18
C GLN A 44 -9.03 -15.62 10.11
N ARG A 45 -7.99 -16.10 9.42
CA ARG A 45 -7.39 -15.37 8.29
C ARG A 45 -8.41 -15.14 7.17
N ALA A 46 -9.13 -16.18 6.76
CA ALA A 46 -10.16 -16.05 5.72
C ALA A 46 -11.23 -15.02 6.12
N LYS A 47 -11.72 -15.09 7.37
CA LYS A 47 -12.69 -14.13 7.90
C LYS A 47 -12.12 -12.70 7.98
N LEU A 48 -10.86 -12.54 8.36
CA LEU A 48 -10.19 -11.22 8.35
C LEU A 48 -10.21 -10.60 6.96
N TYR A 49 -9.79 -11.36 5.93
CA TYR A 49 -9.75 -10.85 4.56
C TYR A 49 -11.15 -10.57 3.99
N GLU A 50 -12.18 -11.27 4.42
CA GLU A 50 -13.57 -10.92 4.09
C GLU A 50 -13.96 -9.56 4.70
N ILE A 51 -13.71 -9.37 6.00
CA ILE A 51 -14.11 -8.16 6.73
C ILE A 51 -13.36 -6.92 6.24
N VAL A 52 -12.04 -7.00 6.04
CA VAL A 52 -11.22 -5.83 5.66
C VAL A 52 -11.59 -5.24 4.30
N HIS A 53 -12.30 -6.00 3.47
CA HIS A 53 -12.79 -5.53 2.17
C HIS A 53 -14.20 -4.91 2.25
N PHE A 54 -14.87 -4.93 3.39
CA PHE A 54 -16.13 -4.21 3.56
C PHE A 54 -15.91 -2.70 3.43
N GLU A 55 -16.84 -2.05 2.74
CA GLU A 55 -16.80 -0.61 2.47
C GLU A 55 -16.57 0.22 3.73
N ASN A 56 -17.34 -0.04 4.80
CA ASN A 56 -17.19 0.66 6.08
C ASN A 56 -15.82 0.47 6.72
N GLU A 57 -15.18 -0.67 6.54
CA GLU A 57 -13.82 -0.92 7.03
C GLU A 57 -12.79 -0.12 6.24
N ILE A 58 -12.89 -0.13 4.91
CA ILE A 58 -12.00 0.64 4.02
C ILE A 58 -12.14 2.14 4.29
N LEU A 59 -13.37 2.65 4.38
CA LEU A 59 -13.63 4.07 4.64
C LEU A 59 -13.22 4.53 6.05
N SER A 60 -13.00 3.60 6.97
CA SER A 60 -12.56 3.86 8.34
C SER A 60 -11.03 3.79 8.52
N ILE A 61 -10.26 3.55 7.46
CA ILE A 61 -8.80 3.55 7.55
C ILE A 61 -8.31 5.00 7.62
N ASP A 62 -7.50 5.31 8.62
CA ASP A 62 -6.91 6.64 8.76
C ASP A 62 -5.82 6.89 7.69
N PRO A 63 -5.65 8.13 7.21
CA PRO A 63 -4.53 8.48 6.36
C PRO A 63 -3.21 8.47 7.14
N ILE A 64 -2.13 8.10 6.46
CA ILE A 64 -0.79 8.22 7.03
C ILE A 64 -0.42 9.71 7.15
N PRO A 65 0.10 10.14 8.30
CA PRO A 65 0.47 11.54 8.50
C PRO A 65 1.37 12.08 7.39
N GLU A 66 1.14 13.33 6.99
CA GLU A 66 1.92 14.09 6.00
C GLU A 66 1.81 13.57 4.54
N ALA A 67 1.28 12.36 4.31
CA ALA A 67 1.20 11.77 2.97
C ALA A 67 0.43 12.66 1.99
N ILE A 68 -0.75 13.12 2.41
CA ILE A 68 -1.63 13.94 1.57
C ILE A 68 -1.04 15.33 1.32
N ASP A 69 -0.38 15.91 2.31
CA ASP A 69 0.26 17.22 2.17
C ASP A 69 1.38 17.17 1.13
N VAL A 70 2.25 16.15 1.21
CA VAL A 70 3.32 15.94 0.23
C VAL A 70 2.79 15.67 -1.17
N LEU A 71 1.72 14.86 -1.30
CA LEU A 71 1.08 14.65 -2.60
C LEU A 71 0.46 15.93 -3.18
N ASN A 72 -0.13 16.81 -2.34
CA ASN A 72 -0.62 18.12 -2.77
C ASN A 72 0.52 19.02 -3.25
N ASP A 73 1.65 19.04 -2.55
CA ASP A 73 2.84 19.80 -2.95
C ASP A 73 3.36 19.31 -4.32
N TRP A 74 3.43 17.99 -4.53
CA TRP A 74 3.84 17.42 -5.81
C TRP A 74 2.85 17.73 -6.93
N ALA A 75 1.56 17.56 -6.69
CA ALA A 75 0.53 17.92 -7.69
C ALA A 75 0.58 19.42 -8.03
N GLY A 76 0.77 20.28 -7.01
CA GLY A 76 0.97 21.72 -7.19
C GLY A 76 2.24 22.09 -7.97
N ALA A 77 3.28 21.26 -7.88
CA ALA A 77 4.51 21.37 -8.67
C ALA A 77 4.39 20.79 -10.09
N GLY A 78 3.24 20.22 -10.46
CA GLY A 78 2.95 19.71 -11.80
C GLY A 78 3.29 18.22 -11.98
N TYR A 79 3.54 17.47 -10.91
CA TYR A 79 3.72 16.01 -11.02
C TYR A 79 2.38 15.31 -11.19
N GLU A 80 2.33 14.31 -12.06
CA GLU A 80 1.21 13.39 -12.17
C GLU A 80 1.31 12.29 -11.11
N ILE A 81 0.26 12.15 -10.30
CA ILE A 81 0.19 11.18 -9.21
C ILE A 81 -0.57 9.94 -9.68
N ALA A 82 0.09 8.79 -9.71
CA ALA A 82 -0.51 7.51 -10.00
C ALA A 82 -0.67 6.69 -8.70
N ILE A 83 -1.90 6.31 -8.40
CA ILE A 83 -2.20 5.39 -7.29
C ILE A 83 -2.23 3.97 -7.84
N VAL A 84 -1.33 3.13 -7.33
CA VAL A 84 -1.25 1.71 -7.68
C VAL A 84 -1.53 0.89 -6.42
N THR A 85 -2.43 -0.08 -6.50
CA THR A 85 -2.84 -0.89 -5.35
C THR A 85 -2.97 -2.37 -5.70
N GLY A 86 -2.70 -3.24 -4.73
CA GLY A 86 -2.95 -4.68 -4.82
C GLY A 86 -4.29 -5.11 -4.20
N ARG A 87 -5.18 -4.16 -3.90
CA ARG A 87 -6.53 -4.46 -3.41
C ARG A 87 -7.33 -5.22 -4.47
N PRO A 88 -8.26 -6.10 -4.06
CA PRO A 88 -9.11 -6.79 -5.02
C PRO A 88 -10.07 -5.82 -5.75
N PRO A 89 -10.51 -6.14 -6.98
CA PRO A 89 -11.33 -5.27 -7.82
C PRO A 89 -12.67 -4.83 -7.21
N ASP A 90 -13.27 -5.63 -6.36
CA ASP A 90 -14.52 -5.33 -5.65
C ASP A 90 -14.36 -4.19 -4.63
N THR A 91 -13.13 -3.86 -4.24
CA THR A 91 -12.82 -2.71 -3.37
C THR A 91 -12.58 -1.40 -4.13
N LEU A 92 -12.74 -1.38 -5.46
CA LEU A 92 -12.49 -0.18 -6.28
C LEU A 92 -13.32 1.02 -5.81
N ALA A 93 -14.64 0.85 -5.72
CA ALA A 93 -15.54 1.95 -5.34
C ALA A 93 -15.20 2.54 -3.96
N PRO A 94 -15.11 1.76 -2.87
CA PRO A 94 -14.73 2.31 -1.57
C PRO A 94 -13.30 2.86 -1.53
N SER A 95 -12.36 2.37 -2.34
CA SER A 95 -11.02 2.94 -2.44
C SER A 95 -11.03 4.33 -3.07
N ILE A 96 -11.79 4.53 -4.14
CA ILE A 96 -11.98 5.85 -4.78
C ILE A 96 -12.70 6.81 -3.83
N GLU A 97 -13.73 6.35 -3.12
CA GLU A 97 -14.43 7.16 -2.12
C GLU A 97 -13.50 7.60 -0.98
N TRP A 98 -12.64 6.69 -0.50
CA TRP A 98 -11.61 7.01 0.49
C TRP A 98 -10.68 8.13 0.00
N LEU A 99 -10.18 8.04 -1.23
CA LEU A 99 -9.33 9.08 -1.83
C LEU A 99 -10.07 10.43 -1.91
N ALA A 100 -11.33 10.41 -2.32
CA ALA A 100 -12.17 11.61 -2.41
C ALA A 100 -12.44 12.23 -1.02
N ARG A 101 -12.76 11.40 -0.02
CA ARG A 101 -13.00 11.83 1.37
C ARG A 101 -11.83 12.58 1.96
N PHE A 102 -10.62 12.08 1.74
CA PHE A 102 -9.39 12.69 2.25
C PHE A 102 -8.76 13.68 1.27
N LYS A 103 -9.43 13.96 0.13
CA LYS A 103 -8.97 14.90 -0.90
C LYS A 103 -7.55 14.58 -1.40
N VAL A 104 -7.25 13.30 -1.54
CA VAL A 104 -5.96 12.85 -2.08
C VAL A 104 -5.88 13.25 -3.55
N PRO A 105 -4.88 14.03 -3.99
CA PRO A 105 -4.71 14.34 -5.39
C PRO A 105 -4.19 13.10 -6.13
N TYR A 106 -4.83 12.72 -7.24
CA TYR A 106 -4.33 11.67 -8.12
C TYR A 106 -4.83 11.89 -9.56
N HIS A 107 -4.08 11.37 -10.53
CA HIS A 107 -4.36 11.47 -11.96
C HIS A 107 -4.80 10.10 -12.53
N SER A 108 -4.32 9.02 -11.94
CA SER A 108 -4.74 7.67 -12.30
C SER A 108 -4.84 6.76 -11.09
N PHE A 109 -5.71 5.75 -11.18
CA PHE A 109 -5.87 4.69 -10.19
C PHE A 109 -5.80 3.34 -10.89
N THR A 110 -4.91 2.47 -10.43
CA THR A 110 -4.65 1.17 -11.06
C THR A 110 -4.63 0.06 -10.03
N ILE A 111 -5.44 -0.97 -10.26
CA ILE A 111 -5.38 -2.23 -9.51
C ILE A 111 -4.36 -3.14 -10.19
N VAL A 112 -3.46 -3.74 -9.43
CA VAL A 112 -2.46 -4.68 -9.93
C VAL A 112 -2.59 -6.02 -9.23
N ASP A 113 -2.70 -7.09 -10.00
CA ASP A 113 -2.68 -8.44 -9.47
C ASP A 113 -1.24 -8.87 -9.12
N LYS A 114 -0.78 -8.40 -7.97
CA LYS A 114 0.58 -8.68 -7.47
C LYS A 114 0.84 -10.17 -7.21
N TYR A 115 -0.21 -10.98 -7.05
CA TYR A 115 -0.11 -12.35 -6.53
C TYR A 115 -0.86 -13.40 -7.35
N GLY A 116 -1.35 -13.03 -8.55
CA GLY A 116 -2.13 -13.94 -9.41
C GLY A 116 -3.48 -14.37 -8.79
N ARG A 117 -4.09 -13.52 -7.96
CA ARG A 117 -5.33 -13.83 -7.22
C ARG A 117 -6.60 -13.42 -7.94
N PHE A 118 -6.50 -12.55 -8.94
CA PHE A 118 -7.66 -11.92 -9.62
C PHE A 118 -7.90 -12.48 -11.03
N GLN A 119 -7.29 -13.61 -11.37
CA GLN A 119 -7.40 -14.22 -12.70
C GLN A 119 -8.78 -14.85 -12.93
N THR A 120 -9.75 -14.02 -13.26
CA THR A 120 -11.00 -14.42 -13.90
C THR A 120 -11.16 -13.64 -15.20
N GLU A 121 -11.81 -14.21 -16.22
CA GLU A 121 -11.92 -13.66 -17.60
C GLU A 121 -12.47 -12.23 -17.73
N ASN A 122 -12.86 -11.58 -16.63
CA ASN A 122 -13.42 -10.22 -16.59
C ASN A 122 -12.80 -9.31 -15.51
N THR A 123 -11.58 -9.58 -15.06
CA THR A 123 -11.00 -8.81 -13.93
C THR A 123 -10.31 -7.52 -14.39
N VAL A 124 -10.71 -6.42 -13.77
CA VAL A 124 -10.14 -5.08 -13.92
C VAL A 124 -8.86 -4.99 -13.06
N GLY A 125 -7.77 -5.59 -13.52
CA GLY A 125 -6.48 -5.51 -12.83
C GLY A 125 -5.33 -5.78 -13.78
N LEU A 126 -4.28 -4.98 -13.71
CA LEU A 126 -3.07 -5.21 -14.51
C LEU A 126 -2.24 -6.34 -13.90
N SER A 127 -1.60 -7.11 -14.74
CA SER A 127 -0.49 -7.98 -14.34
C SER A 127 0.76 -7.16 -14.01
N LEU A 128 1.74 -7.75 -13.32
CA LEU A 128 3.03 -7.10 -13.09
C LEU A 128 3.77 -6.77 -14.39
N SER A 129 3.63 -7.59 -15.44
CA SER A 129 4.22 -7.31 -16.75
C SER A 129 3.59 -6.11 -17.44
N GLU A 130 2.28 -5.91 -17.31
CA GLU A 130 1.59 -4.73 -17.83
C GLU A 130 1.92 -3.48 -17.02
N LEU A 131 2.09 -3.60 -15.69
CA LEU A 131 2.60 -2.51 -14.87
C LEU A 131 4.01 -2.12 -15.29
N ALA A 132 4.89 -3.08 -15.57
CA ALA A 132 6.25 -2.84 -16.01
C ALA A 132 6.36 -2.11 -17.37
N ALA A 133 5.31 -2.19 -18.18
CA ALA A 133 5.24 -1.44 -19.44
C ALA A 133 4.87 0.05 -19.25
N GLN A 134 4.41 0.44 -18.06
CA GLN A 134 4.10 1.84 -17.74
C GLN A 134 5.37 2.63 -17.40
N LYS A 135 5.27 3.95 -17.49
CA LYS A 135 6.40 4.85 -17.20
C LYS A 135 6.09 5.69 -15.98
N PHE A 136 7.00 5.64 -15.01
CA PHE A 136 6.97 6.46 -13.81
C PHE A 136 8.35 7.13 -13.63
N CYS A 137 8.42 8.22 -12.88
CA CYS A 137 9.67 8.88 -12.54
C CYS A 137 10.32 8.25 -11.30
N TRP A 138 9.52 7.92 -10.30
CA TRP A 138 9.88 7.23 -9.05
C TRP A 138 8.66 6.57 -8.44
N ALA A 139 8.85 5.82 -7.37
CA ALA A 139 7.77 5.21 -6.62
C ALA A 139 7.94 5.35 -5.11
N VAL A 140 6.84 5.35 -4.37
CA VAL A 140 6.79 5.18 -2.92
C VAL A 140 6.13 3.85 -2.63
N GLU A 141 6.77 3.01 -1.83
CA GLU A 141 6.33 1.63 -1.54
C GLU A 141 6.64 1.27 -0.08
N ASP A 142 5.89 0.34 0.50
CA ASP A 142 6.11 -0.22 1.83
C ASP A 142 6.55 -1.70 1.79
N SER A 143 6.28 -2.36 0.67
CA SER A 143 6.62 -3.77 0.44
C SER A 143 8.02 -3.91 -0.17
N LEU A 144 8.95 -4.50 0.55
CA LEU A 144 10.31 -4.73 0.04
C LEU A 144 10.35 -5.58 -1.24
N PRO A 145 9.58 -6.68 -1.39
CA PRO A 145 9.53 -7.40 -2.66
C PRO A 145 9.05 -6.54 -3.83
N MET A 146 8.04 -5.68 -3.61
CA MET A 146 7.55 -4.79 -4.64
C MET A 146 8.53 -3.65 -4.94
N ALA A 147 9.19 -3.10 -3.92
CA ALA A 147 10.25 -2.12 -4.10
C ALA A 147 11.40 -2.67 -4.96
N LYS A 148 11.81 -3.91 -4.73
CA LYS A 148 12.80 -4.60 -5.57
C LYS A 148 12.32 -4.76 -7.01
N PHE A 149 11.08 -5.20 -7.24
CA PHE A 149 10.50 -5.29 -8.58
C PHE A 149 10.53 -3.93 -9.31
N LEU A 150 10.09 -2.86 -8.65
CA LEU A 150 10.10 -1.50 -9.23
C LEU A 150 11.52 -1.03 -9.55
N ALA A 151 12.48 -1.32 -8.66
CA ALA A 151 13.87 -0.92 -8.82
C ALA A 151 14.61 -1.76 -9.87
N GLU A 152 14.40 -3.07 -9.88
CA GLU A 152 15.17 -4.01 -10.71
C GLU A 152 14.58 -4.20 -12.11
N GLU A 153 13.24 -4.32 -12.23
CA GLU A 153 12.57 -4.53 -13.50
C GLU A 153 12.21 -3.20 -14.19
N MET A 154 11.68 -2.24 -13.44
CA MET A 154 11.25 -0.96 -14.01
C MET A 154 12.34 0.12 -13.94
N LYS A 155 13.48 -0.13 -13.26
CA LYS A 155 14.61 0.80 -13.13
C LYS A 155 14.23 2.13 -12.46
N LEU A 156 13.30 2.11 -11.52
CA LEU A 156 12.82 3.29 -10.83
C LEU A 156 13.61 3.54 -9.54
N PRO A 157 13.90 4.79 -9.17
CA PRO A 157 14.19 5.16 -7.81
C PRO A 157 12.95 4.87 -6.93
N VAL A 158 13.15 4.20 -5.80
CA VAL A 158 12.07 3.82 -4.90
C VAL A 158 12.33 4.39 -3.51
N ALA A 159 11.39 5.19 -3.02
CA ALA A 159 11.30 5.55 -1.61
C ALA A 159 10.59 4.42 -0.86
N LEU A 160 11.33 3.65 -0.08
CA LEU A 160 10.76 2.61 0.78
C LEU A 160 10.37 3.22 2.12
N LEU A 161 9.08 3.30 2.39
CA LEU A 161 8.58 3.80 3.67
C LEU A 161 8.79 2.75 4.76
N ASP A 162 9.49 3.14 5.83
CA ASP A 162 9.86 2.24 6.93
C ASP A 162 8.64 1.60 7.59
N ARG A 163 8.64 0.27 7.64
CA ARG A 163 7.59 -0.54 8.25
C ARG A 163 8.19 -1.75 8.95
N PRO A 164 7.55 -2.30 10.00
CA PRO A 164 8.08 -3.46 10.73
C PRO A 164 8.36 -4.68 9.85
N TRP A 165 7.63 -4.85 8.74
CA TRP A 165 7.74 -5.99 7.83
C TRP A 165 8.76 -5.82 6.70
N ASN A 166 9.46 -4.69 6.61
CA ASN A 166 10.41 -4.45 5.52
C ASN A 166 11.82 -4.14 6.00
N GLN A 167 12.19 -4.60 7.20
CA GLN A 167 13.45 -4.25 7.84
C GLN A 167 14.70 -4.88 7.20
N ASP A 168 14.56 -6.00 6.52
CA ASP A 168 15.69 -6.75 5.98
C ASP A 168 16.18 -6.19 4.63
N GLY A 169 17.43 -5.69 4.59
CA GLY A 169 18.17 -5.48 3.33
C GLY A 169 17.64 -4.39 2.37
N ALA A 170 17.06 -3.32 2.89
CA ALA A 170 16.40 -2.30 2.08
C ALA A 170 17.32 -1.27 1.42
N ASP A 171 18.51 -1.02 1.94
CA ASP A 171 19.36 0.08 1.47
C ASP A 171 20.37 -0.39 0.42
N ALA A 172 19.86 -0.83 -0.74
CA ALA A 172 20.69 -1.28 -1.85
C ALA A 172 20.26 -0.66 -3.18
N GLY A 173 21.18 0.06 -3.83
CA GLY A 173 20.96 0.60 -5.18
C GLY A 173 19.91 1.71 -5.22
N PRO A 174 18.89 1.60 -6.09
CA PRO A 174 17.88 2.65 -6.26
C PRO A 174 16.79 2.68 -5.18
N ILE A 175 16.85 1.80 -4.16
CA ILE A 175 15.90 1.78 -3.04
C ILE A 175 16.51 2.54 -1.87
N THR A 176 15.81 3.57 -1.41
CA THR A 176 16.20 4.35 -0.23
C THR A 176 15.08 4.30 0.81
N ARG A 177 15.43 4.00 2.05
CA ARG A 177 14.50 3.96 3.17
C ARG A 177 14.23 5.35 3.70
N TYR A 178 12.96 5.64 4.02
CA TYR A 178 12.49 6.86 4.67
C TYR A 178 11.53 6.51 5.81
N TYR A 179 11.59 7.30 6.88
CA TYR A 179 10.77 7.07 8.07
C TYR A 179 9.46 7.85 8.04
N HIS A 180 9.43 8.98 7.31
CA HIS A 180 8.30 9.89 7.25
C HIS A 180 8.10 10.42 5.84
N TRP A 181 6.84 10.74 5.52
CA TRP A 181 6.49 11.32 4.22
C TRP A 181 7.17 12.65 3.95
N ARG A 182 7.43 13.46 4.99
CA ARG A 182 8.16 14.74 4.86
C ARG A 182 9.58 14.55 4.34
N GLU A 183 10.27 13.51 4.75
CA GLU A 183 11.60 13.16 4.23
C GLU A 183 11.53 12.79 2.74
N ILE A 184 10.51 12.02 2.36
CA ILE A 184 10.26 11.66 0.95
C ILE A 184 9.97 12.91 0.12
N GLY A 185 9.10 13.81 0.62
CA GLY A 185 8.80 15.08 -0.03
C GLY A 185 10.03 15.95 -0.26
N ALA A 186 10.93 16.02 0.73
CA ALA A 186 12.18 16.76 0.61
C ALA A 186 13.17 16.14 -0.40
N ALA A 187 13.13 14.82 -0.59
CA ALA A 187 14.02 14.09 -1.49
C ALA A 187 13.54 14.12 -2.95
N PHE A 188 12.23 14.03 -3.19
CA PHE A 188 11.65 13.84 -4.53
C PHE A 188 10.80 15.02 -5.03
N GLY A 189 10.69 16.10 -4.33
CA GLY A 189 9.85 17.25 -4.67
C GLY A 189 10.62 18.50 -5.16
N ARG A 190 11.83 18.34 -5.68
CA ARG A 190 12.67 19.48 -6.13
C ARG A 190 12.77 19.57 -7.64
#